data_39eed9e743b002dfd198b76b101cab7a
#
_entry.id   39eed9e743b002dfd198b76b101cab7a
#
_cell.length_a   1.000
_cell.length_b   1.000
_cell.length_c   1.000
_cell.angle_alpha   90.00
_cell.angle_beta   90.00
_cell.angle_gamma   90.00
#
_symmetry.space_group_name_H-M   'P 1'
#
loop_
_entity.id
_entity.type
_entity.pdbx_description
1 polymer ?
#
loop_
_entity_poly.entity_id
_entity_poly.type
_entity_poly.pdbx_seq_one_letter_code
_entity_poly.pdbx_strand_id
1 'polypeptide(L)'
;FPKQACIHKIINEPIDSNPQDDIYNLGEHPCQKASLCSFFKGSYTLEAAVIIPVAAVFFLTLLFFFRVLQIQTEVQEALNYASRKTACEASAVSSQTGLLVSAEAYFRKELGTYSLPEKYIRGGKHAITMAKSDLSGNYINLQVNYYIKIPISFFEVKGVGICQKSKSHKWI
;
A
#
# COMPACT_ATOMS: atom_id res chain seq x y z
N PHE A 1 27.34 -10.07 6.39
CA PHE A 1 27.50 -9.87 7.85
C PHE A 1 28.82 -10.54 8.25
N PRO A 2 29.83 -9.80 8.74
CA PRO A 2 31.06 -10.40 9.20
C PRO A 2 30.94 -10.85 10.65
N LYS A 3 31.33 -12.09 10.87
CA LYS A 3 31.55 -12.68 12.20
C LYS A 3 32.77 -12.02 12.84
N GLN A 4 32.59 -11.32 13.94
CA GLN A 4 33.70 -10.92 14.81
C GLN A 4 34.07 -12.09 15.73
N ALA A 5 35.26 -12.60 15.50
CA ALA A 5 35.88 -13.58 16.35
C ALA A 5 36.48 -12.90 17.60
N CYS A 6 36.02 -13.33 18.77
CA CYS A 6 36.65 -12.97 20.03
C CYS A 6 37.99 -13.73 20.15
N ILE A 7 39.09 -13.01 20.08
CA ILE A 7 40.43 -13.54 20.38
C ILE A 7 40.57 -13.51 21.90
N HIS A 8 40.59 -14.70 22.51
CA HIS A 8 41.03 -14.92 23.88
C HIS A 8 42.53 -14.82 23.91
N LYS A 9 43.08 -13.75 24.45
CA LYS A 9 44.50 -13.61 24.75
C LYS A 9 44.71 -14.18 26.14
N ILE A 10 45.25 -15.41 26.18
CA ILE A 10 45.76 -16.07 27.39
C ILE A 10 47.12 -15.43 27.68
N ILE A 11 47.22 -14.66 28.75
CA ILE A 11 48.47 -14.18 29.30
C ILE A 11 48.86 -15.16 30.41
N ASN A 12 49.89 -15.96 30.14
CA ASN A 12 50.58 -16.75 31.15
C ASN A 12 51.52 -15.81 31.91
N GLU A 13 51.27 -15.57 33.17
CA GLU A 13 52.26 -15.02 34.08
C GLU A 13 52.67 -16.08 35.08
N PRO A 14 53.97 -16.11 35.48
CA PRO A 14 54.53 -17.17 36.27
C PRO A 14 54.18 -17.02 37.75
N ILE A 15 54.05 -18.20 38.37
CA ILE A 15 53.83 -18.39 39.79
C ILE A 15 55.17 -18.07 40.50
N ASP A 16 55.18 -17.05 41.31
CA ASP A 16 56.20 -16.87 42.32
C ASP A 16 55.59 -17.05 43.70
N SER A 17 56.10 -18.02 44.38
CA SER A 17 55.71 -18.51 45.67
C SER A 17 56.41 -17.71 46.77
N ASN A 18 55.65 -17.05 47.65
CA ASN A 18 56.11 -16.80 48.98
C ASN A 18 54.94 -16.79 50.00
N PRO A 19 55.02 -17.64 51.01
CA PRO A 19 54.00 -17.70 52.05
C PRO A 19 54.38 -16.80 53.23
N GLN A 20 53.54 -15.89 53.62
CA GLN A 20 53.36 -15.53 55.03
C GLN A 20 52.35 -14.38 55.20
N ASP A 21 51.38 -14.69 56.07
CA ASP A 21 50.67 -13.77 56.97
C ASP A 21 49.89 -12.60 56.41
N ASP A 22 48.56 -12.65 56.43
CA ASP A 22 47.84 -12.06 57.53
C ASP A 22 46.32 -12.16 57.32
N ILE A 23 45.68 -12.59 58.35
CA ILE A 23 44.25 -12.56 58.62
C ILE A 23 43.79 -11.12 58.66
N TYR A 24 42.98 -10.69 57.70
CA TYR A 24 41.93 -9.71 57.93
C TYR A 24 40.72 -9.96 57.02
N ASN A 25 39.66 -10.30 57.70
CA ASN A 25 38.30 -10.09 57.32
C ASN A 25 38.13 -8.83 56.51
N LEU A 26 37.45 -8.93 55.39
CA LEU A 26 36.46 -7.90 55.04
C LEU A 26 35.72 -8.25 53.74
N GLY A 27 34.44 -8.46 53.90
CA GLY A 27 33.52 -7.89 52.99
C GLY A 27 33.36 -8.60 51.64
N GLU A 28 32.51 -9.59 51.62
CA GLU A 28 31.82 -10.00 50.43
C GLU A 28 31.17 -8.78 49.78
N HIS A 29 31.79 -8.20 48.78
CA HIS A 29 31.07 -7.37 47.82
C HIS A 29 30.50 -8.28 46.76
N PRO A 30 29.19 -8.54 46.77
CA PRO A 30 28.58 -9.23 45.65
C PRO A 30 28.78 -8.39 44.39
N CYS A 31 29.30 -9.00 43.41
CA CYS A 31 29.55 -8.44 42.09
C CYS A 31 28.21 -7.92 41.48
N GLN A 32 27.89 -6.66 41.72
CA GLN A 32 26.73 -5.96 41.17
C GLN A 32 26.83 -5.68 39.66
N LYS A 33 27.72 -6.38 38.94
CA LYS A 33 27.85 -6.22 37.49
C LYS A 33 26.91 -7.06 36.65
N ALA A 34 26.10 -7.93 37.22
CA ALA A 34 25.18 -8.77 36.47
C ALA A 34 23.81 -8.11 36.14
N SER A 35 23.50 -6.98 36.76
CA SER A 35 22.17 -6.37 36.63
C SER A 35 22.00 -5.43 35.45
N LEU A 36 23.08 -4.88 34.89
CA LEU A 36 22.99 -3.92 33.78
C LEU A 36 22.79 -4.57 32.41
N CYS A 37 23.29 -5.81 32.23
CA CYS A 37 23.13 -6.49 30.93
C CYS A 37 21.71 -7.05 30.69
N SER A 38 20.93 -7.33 31.73
CA SER A 38 19.56 -7.82 31.57
C SER A 38 18.56 -6.70 31.29
N PHE A 39 18.86 -5.47 31.66
CA PHE A 39 18.00 -4.31 31.39
C PHE A 39 18.00 -3.95 29.89
N PHE A 40 19.12 -4.12 29.20
CA PHE A 40 19.21 -3.86 27.75
C PHE A 40 18.51 -4.93 26.92
N LYS A 41 18.48 -6.18 27.33
CA LYS A 41 17.76 -7.26 26.60
C LYS A 41 16.25 -7.09 26.67
N GLY A 42 15.72 -6.52 27.74
CA GLY A 42 14.28 -6.24 27.87
C GLY A 42 13.80 -5.06 27.02
N SER A 43 14.65 -4.06 26.78
CA SER A 43 14.31 -2.90 25.98
C SER A 43 14.12 -3.26 24.50
N TYR A 44 15.02 -4.06 23.91
CA TYR A 44 14.91 -4.49 22.50
C TYR A 44 13.65 -5.30 22.20
N THR A 45 13.22 -6.17 23.11
CA THR A 45 12.02 -6.96 22.93
C THR A 45 10.76 -6.10 23.01
N LEU A 46 10.77 -5.09 23.88
CA LEU A 46 9.64 -4.17 24.06
C LEU A 46 9.54 -3.20 22.88
N GLU A 47 10.64 -2.69 22.37
CA GLU A 47 10.71 -1.88 21.16
C GLU A 47 10.24 -2.67 19.94
N ALA A 48 10.74 -3.91 19.77
CA ALA A 48 10.32 -4.78 18.67
C ALA A 48 8.82 -5.10 18.71
N ALA A 49 8.26 -5.31 19.90
CA ALA A 49 6.84 -5.60 20.09
C ALA A 49 5.92 -4.45 19.63
N VAL A 50 6.40 -3.20 19.64
CA VAL A 50 5.65 -2.05 19.14
C VAL A 50 5.96 -1.79 17.65
N ILE A 51 7.22 -1.88 17.24
CA ILE A 51 7.66 -1.57 15.89
C ILE A 51 7.08 -2.56 14.86
N ILE A 52 7.05 -3.86 15.19
CA ILE A 52 6.56 -4.89 14.28
C ILE A 52 5.09 -4.67 13.89
N PRO A 53 4.12 -4.49 14.82
CA PRO A 53 2.74 -4.25 14.43
C PRO A 53 2.55 -2.92 13.68
N VAL A 54 3.28 -1.86 14.04
CA VAL A 54 3.23 -0.58 13.32
C VAL A 54 3.73 -0.74 11.90
N ALA A 55 4.87 -1.41 11.71
CA ALA A 55 5.40 -1.71 10.38
C ALA A 55 4.44 -2.58 9.56
N ALA A 56 3.81 -3.59 10.17
CA ALA A 56 2.83 -4.44 9.51
C ALA A 56 1.62 -3.64 9.01
N VAL A 57 1.05 -2.76 9.84
CA VAL A 57 -0.05 -1.88 9.45
C VAL A 57 0.37 -0.95 8.31
N PHE A 58 1.57 -0.39 8.36
CA PHE A 58 2.11 0.45 7.30
C PHE A 58 2.21 -0.31 5.96
N PHE A 59 2.79 -1.51 5.94
CA PHE A 59 2.88 -2.32 4.74
C PHE A 59 1.51 -2.74 4.19
N LEU A 60 0.57 -3.12 5.05
CA LEU A 60 -0.80 -3.44 4.64
C LEU A 60 -1.49 -2.22 4.00
N THR A 61 -1.27 -1.03 4.54
CA THR A 61 -1.81 0.22 3.99
C THR A 61 -1.22 0.51 2.61
N LEU A 62 0.09 0.30 2.41
CA LEU A 62 0.73 0.45 1.10
C LEU A 62 0.17 -0.54 0.08
N LEU A 63 0.03 -1.82 0.45
CA LEU A 63 -0.54 -2.84 -0.43
C LEU A 63 -1.97 -2.48 -0.85
N PHE A 64 -2.78 -1.98 0.08
CA PHE A 64 -4.11 -1.50 -0.23
C PHE A 64 -4.08 -0.30 -1.19
N PHE A 65 -3.20 0.65 -0.95
CA PHE A 65 -3.04 1.83 -1.82
C PHE A 65 -2.68 1.42 -3.25
N PHE A 66 -1.75 0.47 -3.43
CA PHE A 66 -1.43 -0.07 -4.77
C PHE A 66 -2.63 -0.71 -5.45
N ARG A 67 -3.49 -1.41 -4.71
CA ARG A 67 -4.73 -1.97 -5.26
C ARG A 67 -5.70 -0.89 -5.72
N VAL A 68 -5.82 0.20 -4.96
CA VAL A 68 -6.65 1.35 -5.36
C VAL A 68 -6.11 1.99 -6.64
N LEU A 69 -4.80 2.21 -6.74
CA LEU A 69 -4.17 2.75 -7.95
C LEU A 69 -4.39 1.83 -9.16
N GLN A 70 -4.27 0.51 -8.99
CA GLN A 70 -4.54 -0.44 -10.07
C GLN A 70 -5.98 -0.30 -10.59
N ILE A 71 -6.98 -0.28 -9.70
CA ILE A 71 -8.39 -0.09 -10.09
C ILE A 71 -8.57 1.25 -10.83
N GLN A 72 -7.97 2.33 -10.34
CA GLN A 72 -8.05 3.63 -10.99
C GLN A 72 -7.46 3.61 -12.41
N THR A 73 -6.32 2.96 -12.59
CA THR A 73 -5.66 2.86 -13.90
C THR A 73 -6.51 2.05 -14.88
N GLU A 74 -7.02 0.88 -14.47
CA GLU A 74 -7.84 0.02 -15.32
C GLU A 74 -9.14 0.72 -15.73
N VAL A 75 -9.82 1.41 -14.81
CA VAL A 75 -11.03 2.18 -15.13
C VAL A 75 -10.72 3.37 -16.04
N GLN A 76 -9.59 4.05 -15.84
CA GLN A 76 -9.17 5.16 -16.68
C GLN A 76 -8.81 4.70 -18.11
N GLU A 77 -8.17 3.56 -18.24
CA GLU A 77 -7.87 2.97 -19.56
C GLU A 77 -9.14 2.60 -20.33
N ALA A 78 -10.11 1.94 -19.65
CA ALA A 78 -11.40 1.62 -20.25
C ALA A 78 -12.14 2.88 -20.69
N LEU A 79 -12.09 3.94 -19.87
CA LEU A 79 -12.73 5.22 -20.19
C LEU A 79 -12.06 5.93 -21.37
N ASN A 80 -10.72 5.91 -21.43
CA ASN A 80 -9.95 6.46 -22.54
C ASN A 80 -10.20 5.70 -23.84
N TYR A 81 -10.27 4.38 -23.76
CA TYR A 81 -10.61 3.55 -24.92
C TYR A 81 -12.00 3.89 -25.46
N ALA A 82 -13.00 3.91 -24.57
CA ALA A 82 -14.38 4.25 -24.94
C ALA A 82 -14.46 5.65 -25.58
N SER A 83 -13.80 6.64 -24.99
CA SER A 83 -13.81 8.02 -25.50
C SER A 83 -13.19 8.14 -26.89
N ARG A 84 -12.06 7.44 -27.15
CA ARG A 84 -11.40 7.41 -28.48
C ARG A 84 -12.27 6.72 -29.52
N LYS A 85 -12.84 5.56 -29.20
CA LYS A 85 -13.72 4.82 -30.13
C LYS A 85 -14.96 5.64 -30.49
N THR A 86 -15.61 6.22 -29.49
CA THR A 86 -16.79 7.10 -29.71
C THR A 86 -16.40 8.34 -30.53
N ALA A 87 -15.19 8.88 -30.34
CA ALA A 87 -14.70 10.01 -31.11
C ALA A 87 -14.52 9.67 -32.60
N CYS A 88 -14.06 8.47 -32.91
CA CYS A 88 -13.96 7.98 -34.30
C CYS A 88 -15.35 7.77 -34.94
N GLU A 89 -16.35 7.33 -34.17
CA GLU A 89 -17.71 7.09 -34.67
C GLU A 89 -18.55 8.36 -34.76
N ALA A 90 -18.14 9.42 -34.10
CA ALA A 90 -18.87 10.68 -34.08
C ALA A 90 -19.07 11.33 -35.45
N SER A 91 -18.22 10.98 -36.44
CA SER A 91 -18.36 11.42 -37.82
C SER A 91 -19.49 10.69 -38.57
N ALA A 92 -19.78 9.44 -38.19
CA ALA A 92 -20.77 8.59 -38.86
C ALA A 92 -22.17 8.65 -38.20
N VAL A 93 -22.22 9.00 -36.89
CA VAL A 93 -23.45 8.98 -36.10
C VAL A 93 -23.85 10.40 -35.73
N SER A 94 -24.93 10.90 -36.32
CA SER A 94 -25.43 12.25 -36.04
C SER A 94 -26.18 12.37 -34.70
N SER A 95 -26.61 11.25 -34.11
CA SER A 95 -27.43 11.24 -32.90
C SER A 95 -26.56 11.21 -31.63
N GLN A 96 -26.70 12.22 -30.79
CA GLN A 96 -26.01 12.27 -29.50
C GLN A 96 -26.36 11.10 -28.56
N THR A 97 -27.63 10.69 -28.56
CA THR A 97 -28.09 9.53 -27.78
C THR A 97 -27.45 8.21 -28.25
N GLY A 98 -27.33 8.04 -29.57
CA GLY A 98 -26.67 6.88 -30.16
C GLY A 98 -25.18 6.80 -29.73
N LEU A 99 -24.47 7.93 -29.76
CA LEU A 99 -23.07 8.01 -29.33
C LEU A 99 -22.89 7.72 -27.83
N LEU A 100 -23.83 8.13 -26.98
CA LEU A 100 -23.80 7.80 -25.56
C LEU A 100 -23.95 6.30 -25.32
N VAL A 101 -24.89 5.66 -26.00
CA VAL A 101 -25.11 4.21 -25.90
C VAL A 101 -23.88 3.44 -26.40
N SER A 102 -23.30 3.86 -27.51
CA SER A 102 -22.05 3.28 -28.02
C SER A 102 -20.90 3.45 -27.05
N ALA A 103 -20.74 4.64 -26.48
CA ALA A 103 -19.68 4.93 -25.47
C ALA A 103 -19.81 4.02 -24.25
N GLU A 104 -21.03 3.85 -23.73
CA GLU A 104 -21.28 2.97 -22.58
C GLU A 104 -21.02 1.51 -22.96
N ALA A 105 -21.41 1.07 -24.14
CA ALA A 105 -21.15 -0.29 -24.60
C ALA A 105 -19.64 -0.57 -24.73
N TYR A 106 -18.87 0.34 -25.30
CA TYR A 106 -17.40 0.22 -25.38
C TYR A 106 -16.76 0.23 -24.00
N PHE A 107 -17.19 1.11 -23.14
CA PHE A 107 -16.68 1.18 -21.76
C PHE A 107 -16.94 -0.14 -21.02
N ARG A 108 -18.18 -0.66 -21.06
CA ARG A 108 -18.54 -1.92 -20.40
C ARG A 108 -17.79 -3.12 -20.98
N LYS A 109 -17.64 -3.16 -22.31
CA LYS A 109 -16.87 -4.22 -22.98
C LYS A 109 -15.43 -4.22 -22.53
N GLU A 110 -14.78 -3.07 -22.55
CA GLU A 110 -13.37 -2.95 -22.15
C GLU A 110 -13.19 -3.22 -20.66
N LEU A 111 -14.05 -2.67 -19.81
CA LEU A 111 -14.05 -2.93 -18.38
C LEU A 111 -14.22 -4.43 -18.06
N GLY A 112 -14.92 -5.16 -18.92
CA GLY A 112 -15.09 -6.63 -18.84
C GLY A 112 -13.80 -7.41 -19.05
N THR A 113 -12.84 -6.87 -19.84
CA THR A 113 -11.55 -7.53 -20.10
C THR A 113 -10.62 -7.48 -18.90
N TYR A 114 -10.74 -6.44 -18.06
CA TYR A 114 -9.91 -6.30 -16.87
C TYR A 114 -10.42 -7.17 -15.71
N SER A 115 -9.48 -7.77 -14.98
CA SER A 115 -9.77 -8.56 -13.79
C SER A 115 -9.88 -7.66 -12.55
N LEU A 116 -10.85 -6.74 -12.56
CA LEU A 116 -11.08 -5.84 -11.43
C LEU A 116 -11.47 -6.63 -10.18
N PRO A 117 -10.84 -6.36 -9.04
CA PRO A 117 -11.18 -7.01 -7.77
C PRO A 117 -12.49 -6.43 -7.24
N GLU A 118 -13.62 -7.04 -7.58
CA GLU A 118 -14.99 -6.60 -7.21
C GLU A 118 -15.18 -6.42 -5.70
N LYS A 119 -14.38 -7.14 -4.90
CA LYS A 119 -14.39 -7.03 -3.43
C LYS A 119 -14.16 -5.59 -2.94
N TYR A 120 -13.35 -4.82 -3.64
CA TYR A 120 -13.01 -3.44 -3.26
C TYR A 120 -13.95 -2.39 -3.87
N ILE A 121 -14.78 -2.77 -4.84
CA ILE A 121 -15.73 -1.85 -5.46
C ILE A 121 -17.10 -2.03 -4.82
N ARG A 122 -17.70 -0.94 -4.35
CA ARG A 122 -19.06 -0.98 -3.77
C ARG A 122 -20.07 -1.26 -4.87
N GLY A 123 -20.68 -2.44 -4.83
CA GLY A 123 -21.64 -2.87 -5.86
C GLY A 123 -21.01 -3.59 -7.05
N GLY A 124 -19.67 -3.92 -7.00
CA GLY A 124 -18.97 -4.62 -8.05
C GLY A 124 -18.77 -3.80 -9.32
N LYS A 125 -18.37 -4.46 -10.41
CA LYS A 125 -18.14 -3.82 -11.73
C LYS A 125 -19.38 -3.11 -12.27
N HIS A 126 -20.57 -3.64 -11.99
CA HIS A 126 -21.85 -3.08 -12.47
C HIS A 126 -22.21 -1.72 -11.85
N ALA A 127 -21.64 -1.41 -10.68
CA ALA A 127 -21.87 -0.13 -10.01
C ALA A 127 -21.01 1.01 -10.57
N ILE A 128 -20.09 0.71 -11.48
CA ILE A 128 -19.31 1.70 -12.21
C ILE A 128 -20.20 2.22 -13.33
N THR A 129 -20.78 3.39 -13.12
CA THR A 129 -21.72 3.97 -14.09
C THR A 129 -21.14 5.23 -14.70
N MET A 130 -21.43 5.42 -15.99
CA MET A 130 -21.16 6.69 -16.63
C MET A 130 -22.08 7.75 -16.02
N ALA A 131 -21.48 8.82 -15.51
CA ALA A 131 -22.19 9.97 -14.96
C ALA A 131 -22.57 10.92 -16.11
N LYS A 132 -22.34 12.20 -15.97
CA LYS A 132 -22.62 13.18 -17.02
C LYS A 132 -21.60 13.02 -18.14
N SER A 133 -22.07 12.71 -19.35
CA SER A 133 -21.27 12.70 -20.57
C SER A 133 -21.74 13.87 -21.43
N ASP A 134 -20.81 14.73 -21.81
CA ASP A 134 -21.08 15.86 -22.70
C ASP A 134 -20.47 15.58 -24.06
N LEU A 135 -21.34 15.46 -25.05
CA LEU A 135 -21.00 15.17 -26.45
C LEU A 135 -21.27 16.41 -27.33
N SER A 136 -21.64 17.55 -26.71
CA SER A 136 -21.86 18.80 -27.41
C SER A 136 -20.52 19.43 -27.84
N GLY A 137 -20.43 19.91 -29.06
CA GLY A 137 -19.21 20.53 -29.60
C GLY A 137 -18.21 19.53 -30.16
N ASN A 138 -16.94 19.97 -30.31
CA ASN A 138 -15.86 19.23 -30.97
C ASN A 138 -15.18 18.18 -30.06
N TYR A 139 -15.63 18.03 -28.83
CA TYR A 139 -15.05 17.16 -27.84
C TYR A 139 -16.07 16.18 -27.29
N ILE A 140 -15.59 15.01 -26.94
CA ILE A 140 -16.31 14.00 -26.18
C ILE A 140 -15.75 13.99 -24.78
N ASN A 141 -16.58 14.38 -23.79
CA ASN A 141 -16.24 14.35 -22.39
C ASN A 141 -17.03 13.21 -21.73
N LEU A 142 -16.33 12.16 -21.32
CA LEU A 142 -16.92 11.05 -20.58
C LEU A 142 -16.50 11.16 -19.11
N GLN A 143 -17.45 10.92 -18.21
CA GLN A 143 -17.20 10.93 -16.77
C GLN A 143 -17.79 9.67 -16.14
N VAL A 144 -17.01 9.05 -15.26
CA VAL A 144 -17.40 7.86 -14.52
C VAL A 144 -17.25 8.10 -13.02
N ASN A 145 -18.26 7.68 -12.26
CA ASN A 145 -18.26 7.75 -10.81
C ASN A 145 -18.35 6.34 -10.23
N TYR A 146 -17.54 6.05 -9.23
CA TYR A 146 -17.58 4.79 -8.49
C TYR A 146 -17.05 4.94 -7.07
N TYR A 147 -17.34 3.97 -6.20
CA TYR A 147 -16.93 3.97 -4.81
C TYR A 147 -16.03 2.79 -4.52
N ILE A 148 -14.86 3.07 -3.90
CA ILE A 148 -13.95 2.05 -3.40
C ILE A 148 -14.18 1.85 -1.92
N LYS A 149 -14.38 0.58 -1.51
CA LYS A 149 -14.46 0.18 -0.10
C LYS A 149 -13.05 0.13 0.50
N ILE A 150 -12.90 0.72 1.68
CA ILE A 150 -11.66 0.60 2.44
C ILE A 150 -11.82 -0.58 3.42
N PRO A 151 -11.03 -1.66 3.29
CA PRO A 151 -11.16 -2.84 4.14
C PRO A 151 -10.57 -2.65 5.54
N ILE A 152 -10.04 -1.47 5.85
CA ILE A 152 -9.40 -1.18 7.14
C ILE A 152 -10.46 -0.71 8.12
N SER A 153 -10.87 -1.61 9.02
CA SER A 153 -11.90 -1.35 10.02
C SER A 153 -11.50 -0.33 11.10
N PHE A 154 -10.21 0.00 11.20
CA PHE A 154 -9.71 0.98 12.18
C PHE A 154 -10.15 2.42 11.90
N PHE A 155 -10.47 2.73 10.65
CA PHE A 155 -11.00 4.03 10.29
C PHE A 155 -12.47 3.84 9.91
N GLU A 156 -13.38 4.56 10.52
CA GLU A 156 -14.83 4.53 10.21
C GLU A 156 -15.17 4.98 8.77
N VAL A 157 -14.17 5.11 7.91
CA VAL A 157 -14.33 5.52 6.52
C VAL A 157 -14.94 4.39 5.71
N LYS A 158 -16.23 4.50 5.42
CA LYS A 158 -17.02 3.48 4.70
C LYS A 158 -16.61 3.31 3.23
N GLY A 159 -15.84 4.22 2.66
CA GLY A 159 -15.35 4.19 1.28
C GLY A 159 -15.03 5.57 0.73
N VAL A 160 -14.33 5.61 -0.39
CA VAL A 160 -13.95 6.83 -1.11
C VAL A 160 -14.65 6.86 -2.46
N GLY A 161 -15.37 7.94 -2.75
CA GLY A 161 -15.92 8.20 -4.06
C GLY A 161 -14.86 8.72 -5.02
N ILE A 162 -14.73 8.10 -6.18
CA ILE A 162 -13.79 8.49 -7.22
C ILE A 162 -14.56 8.93 -8.45
N CYS A 163 -14.13 10.06 -9.00
CA CYS A 163 -14.66 10.62 -10.25
C CYS A 163 -13.51 10.70 -11.25
N GLN A 164 -13.65 9.99 -12.36
CA GLN A 164 -12.66 10.02 -13.45
C GLN A 164 -13.28 10.61 -14.71
N LYS A 165 -12.47 11.34 -15.46
CA LYS A 165 -12.91 12.03 -16.69
C LYS A 165 -11.94 11.71 -17.82
N SER A 166 -12.48 11.55 -19.02
CA SER A 166 -11.72 11.45 -20.26
C SER A 166 -12.28 12.42 -21.30
N LYS A 167 -11.37 13.07 -22.01
CA LYS A 167 -11.71 14.04 -23.07
C LYS A 167 -11.01 13.62 -24.36
N SER A 168 -11.79 13.45 -25.43
CA SER A 168 -11.29 13.15 -26.76
C SER A 168 -11.83 14.14 -27.78
N HIS A 169 -11.02 14.51 -28.77
CA HIS A 169 -11.44 15.35 -29.90
C HIS A 169 -12.21 14.49 -30.91
N LYS A 170 -13.33 15.02 -31.41
CA LYS A 170 -14.06 14.38 -32.53
C LYS A 170 -13.24 14.51 -33.78
N TRP A 171 -13.07 13.41 -34.49
CA TRP A 171 -12.51 13.40 -35.84
C TRP A 171 -13.64 13.77 -36.82
N ILE A 172 -13.60 15.00 -37.33
CA ILE A 172 -14.56 15.53 -38.28
C ILE A 172 -13.94 15.46 -39.67
#